data_2c7f662350381b5e9d0245d05201434d
#
_entry.id   2c7f662350381b5e9d0245d05201434d
#
_cell.length_a   1.000
_cell.length_b   1.000
_cell.length_c   1.000
_cell.angle_alpha   90.00
_cell.angle_beta   90.00
_cell.angle_gamma   90.00
#
_symmetry.space_group_name_H-M   'P 1'
#
loop_
_entity.id
_entity.type
_entity.pdbx_description
1 polymer ?
#
loop_
_entity_poly.entity_id
_entity_poly.type
_entity_poly.pdbx_seq_one_letter_code
_entity_poly.pdbx_strand_id
1 'polypeptide(L)'
;TAVLKGDHYVLNGGKIFITNAPKADTYVVFAVTTPDIGTRGISAFIVEKGWKGFEFGDHYDKMGIRSSSTAELIFNDVKVPKENLLGKEGDGFKIAMATLDGGRIGIAAQALGIAQGAYESALEYSKERVQFGKPIAAQQSLAFKLADMATKLRCARFLIYSAAELKEHHEPYGMESAMAKMYASDIALEVTNDAVQIFGGTGFLKGMDVERMYRDAKITTIYEGTNEIQRVVIASHLIGKISKGSGSGSRSVAKKPAPITGVRKRQLFRDGASKDKVAALVEALKKDGHDFTVGIPMDTPINQAERVVSAGKGIGDKKNMKLIENLAKAAGAAVGSSRPVAETLKYVPLSRYVGMSGQKFTGNLYIACGISGATQHLKGIKDASTIVA
;
A
#
# COMPACT_ATOMS: atom_id res chain seq x y z
N THR A 1 -7.12 28.35 15.23
CA THR A 1 -5.80 28.89 15.62
C THR A 1 -5.47 28.56 17.06
N ALA A 2 -4.18 28.51 17.40
CA ALA A 2 -3.69 28.36 18.77
C ALA A 2 -2.55 29.36 18.98
N VAL A 3 -2.78 30.34 19.88
CA VAL A 3 -1.83 31.42 20.16
C VAL A 3 -1.24 31.26 21.56
N LEU A 4 0.09 31.15 21.65
CA LEU A 4 0.78 31.05 22.94
C LEU A 4 0.67 32.36 23.75
N LYS A 5 0.18 32.29 24.99
CA LYS A 5 0.07 33.41 25.93
C LYS A 5 0.62 32.98 27.30
N GLY A 6 1.89 33.27 27.54
CA GLY A 6 2.57 32.88 28.78
C GLY A 6 2.73 31.36 28.92
N ASP A 7 1.98 30.75 29.82
CA ASP A 7 2.02 29.31 30.18
C ASP A 7 0.96 28.44 29.47
N HIS A 8 0.14 29.07 28.60
CA HIS A 8 -0.94 28.36 27.91
C HIS A 8 -1.13 28.83 26.47
N TYR A 9 -1.75 27.97 25.64
CA TYR A 9 -2.26 28.34 24.33
C TYR A 9 -3.72 28.74 24.44
N VAL A 10 -4.13 29.72 23.65
CA VAL A 10 -5.53 30.10 23.47
C VAL A 10 -6.01 29.59 22.13
N LEU A 11 -6.93 28.64 22.17
CA LEU A 11 -7.52 28.01 20.98
C LEU A 11 -8.80 28.71 20.58
N ASN A 12 -8.93 29.03 19.29
CA ASN A 12 -10.11 29.62 18.68
C ASN A 12 -10.41 28.97 17.32
N GLY A 13 -11.70 28.69 17.06
CA GLY A 13 -12.21 28.14 15.81
C GLY A 13 -13.20 27.00 15.99
N GLY A 14 -13.44 26.23 14.94
CA GLY A 14 -14.36 25.10 14.96
C GLY A 14 -13.81 23.88 14.21
N LYS A 15 -14.38 22.71 14.50
CA LYS A 15 -14.16 21.46 13.80
C LYS A 15 -15.50 20.82 13.51
N ILE A 16 -15.69 20.34 12.29
CA ILE A 16 -16.96 19.75 11.86
C ILE A 16 -16.79 18.24 11.60
N PHE A 17 -17.90 17.52 11.64
CA PHE A 17 -17.96 16.07 11.40
C PHE A 17 -17.07 15.25 12.33
N ILE A 18 -17.00 15.63 13.62
CA ILE A 18 -16.14 14.95 14.56
C ILE A 18 -16.83 13.72 15.15
N THR A 19 -16.28 12.56 14.85
CA THR A 19 -16.71 11.28 15.40
C THR A 19 -16.48 11.24 16.91
N ASN A 20 -17.42 10.66 17.65
CA ASN A 20 -17.46 10.57 19.10
C ASN A 20 -17.61 11.90 19.84
N ALA A 21 -17.69 13.04 19.20
CA ALA A 21 -18.15 14.28 19.83
C ALA A 21 -19.69 14.19 20.08
N PRO A 22 -20.20 14.51 21.22
CA PRO A 22 -19.65 14.90 22.52
C PRO A 22 -19.46 13.75 23.52
N LYS A 23 -19.25 12.51 23.05
CA LYS A 23 -19.14 11.31 23.92
C LYS A 23 -17.72 11.12 24.48
N ALA A 24 -16.70 11.52 23.72
CA ALA A 24 -15.32 11.46 24.19
C ALA A 24 -15.08 12.42 25.35
N ASP A 25 -14.08 12.11 26.17
CA ASP A 25 -13.61 12.96 27.26
C ASP A 25 -12.30 13.67 26.91
N THR A 26 -11.51 13.07 26.00
CA THR A 26 -10.20 13.59 25.53
C THR A 26 -10.19 13.72 24.02
N TYR A 27 -9.62 14.82 23.52
CA TYR A 27 -9.57 15.17 22.11
C TYR A 27 -8.15 15.51 21.69
N VAL A 28 -7.70 15.01 20.55
CA VAL A 28 -6.49 15.49 19.89
C VAL A 28 -6.90 16.53 18.85
N VAL A 29 -6.55 17.78 19.09
CA VAL A 29 -6.97 18.92 18.29
C VAL A 29 -5.78 19.48 17.50
N PHE A 30 -5.91 19.56 16.18
CA PHE A 30 -4.93 20.20 15.31
C PHE A 30 -5.29 21.67 15.09
N ALA A 31 -4.36 22.58 15.38
CA ALA A 31 -4.57 24.01 15.21
C ALA A 31 -3.33 24.70 14.63
N VAL A 32 -3.53 25.84 13.97
CA VAL A 32 -2.45 26.66 13.42
C VAL A 32 -1.82 27.47 14.56
N THR A 33 -0.55 27.20 14.84
CA THR A 33 0.28 27.98 15.79
C THR A 33 1.09 29.05 15.08
N THR A 34 1.55 28.78 13.84
CA THR A 34 2.32 29.73 13.03
C THR A 34 1.65 29.90 11.68
N PRO A 35 0.97 31.03 11.42
CA PRO A 35 0.35 31.31 10.12
C PRO A 35 1.37 31.38 8.97
N ASP A 36 0.89 31.27 7.74
CA ASP A 36 1.59 31.54 6.48
C ASP A 36 2.78 30.62 6.13
N ILE A 37 3.06 29.60 6.94
CA ILE A 37 4.10 28.59 6.63
C ILE A 37 3.56 27.24 6.25
N GLY A 38 2.25 27.17 5.93
CA GLY A 38 1.55 25.96 5.47
C GLY A 38 1.50 24.87 6.54
N THR A 39 1.69 23.61 6.14
CA THR A 39 1.58 22.45 7.03
C THR A 39 2.57 22.46 8.20
N ARG A 40 3.67 23.18 8.08
CA ARG A 40 4.67 23.33 9.17
C ARG A 40 4.19 24.24 10.29
N GLY A 41 3.13 25.00 10.08
CA GLY A 41 2.53 25.86 11.10
C GLY A 41 1.42 25.20 11.91
N ILE A 42 1.17 23.90 11.70
CA ILE A 42 0.12 23.14 12.39
C ILE A 42 0.73 22.38 13.56
N SER A 43 0.10 22.51 14.74
CA SER A 43 0.46 21.80 15.97
C SER A 43 -0.71 20.97 16.47
N ALA A 44 -0.44 19.97 17.30
CA ALA A 44 -1.44 19.10 17.90
C ALA A 44 -1.52 19.30 19.41
N PHE A 45 -2.73 19.29 19.96
CA PHE A 45 -2.99 19.55 21.37
C PHE A 45 -3.91 18.50 21.95
N ILE A 46 -3.68 18.12 23.20
CA ILE A 46 -4.61 17.32 24.00
C ILE A 46 -5.56 18.29 24.71
N VAL A 47 -6.86 18.16 24.40
CA VAL A 47 -7.91 19.01 24.99
C VAL A 47 -8.90 18.10 25.73
N GLU A 48 -9.32 18.51 26.90
CA GLU A 48 -10.25 17.74 27.73
C GLU A 48 -11.65 18.36 27.72
N LYS A 49 -12.65 17.50 27.80
CA LYS A 49 -14.04 17.87 27.92
C LYS A 49 -14.28 18.71 29.17
N GLY A 50 -15.16 19.70 29.05
CA GLY A 50 -15.54 20.55 30.17
C GLY A 50 -14.66 21.76 30.38
N TRP A 51 -13.59 21.93 29.61
CA TRP A 51 -12.81 23.17 29.67
C TRP A 51 -13.64 24.38 29.22
N LYS A 52 -13.47 25.52 29.91
CA LYS A 52 -14.20 26.74 29.62
C LYS A 52 -13.99 27.15 28.17
N GLY A 53 -15.08 27.41 27.44
CA GLY A 53 -15.06 27.82 26.03
C GLY A 53 -14.95 26.66 25.05
N PHE A 54 -14.84 25.40 25.52
CA PHE A 54 -14.94 24.21 24.66
C PHE A 54 -16.36 23.68 24.69
N GLU A 55 -17.04 23.78 23.55
CA GLU A 55 -18.46 23.50 23.39
C GLU A 55 -18.68 22.55 22.20
N PHE A 56 -19.90 21.98 22.15
CA PHE A 56 -20.31 21.05 21.09
C PHE A 56 -21.52 21.65 20.36
N GLY A 57 -21.47 21.57 19.04
CA GLY A 57 -22.63 21.88 18.21
C GLY A 57 -23.63 20.72 18.13
N ASP A 58 -24.62 20.87 17.27
CA ASP A 58 -25.68 19.89 17.08
C ASP A 58 -25.17 18.55 16.56
N HIS A 59 -25.88 17.49 16.93
CA HIS A 59 -25.66 16.16 16.38
C HIS A 59 -26.13 16.08 14.94
N TYR A 60 -25.28 15.52 14.07
CA TYR A 60 -25.67 15.26 12.68
C TYR A 60 -26.57 14.03 12.56
N ASP A 61 -27.75 14.17 11.94
CA ASP A 61 -28.54 13.05 11.46
C ASP A 61 -27.92 12.52 10.16
N LYS A 62 -27.34 11.33 10.22
CA LYS A 62 -26.51 10.76 9.16
C LYS A 62 -27.25 9.71 8.35
N MET A 63 -26.87 9.53 7.10
CA MET A 63 -27.35 8.47 6.21
C MET A 63 -27.09 7.07 6.80
N GLY A 64 -25.88 6.82 7.31
CA GLY A 64 -25.43 5.56 7.88
C GLY A 64 -24.53 5.75 9.11
N ILE A 65 -24.07 4.64 9.68
CA ILE A 65 -23.28 4.61 10.94
C ILE A 65 -23.98 5.47 12.02
N ARG A 66 -25.28 5.35 12.12
CA ARG A 66 -26.13 6.21 12.96
C ARG A 66 -25.91 5.99 14.45
N SER A 67 -25.41 4.81 14.85
CA SER A 67 -25.04 4.50 16.23
C SER A 67 -23.78 5.22 16.72
N SER A 68 -22.98 5.75 15.80
CA SER A 68 -21.81 6.55 16.13
C SER A 68 -22.18 8.03 16.21
N SER A 69 -21.92 8.67 17.36
CA SER A 69 -22.17 10.10 17.56
C SER A 69 -21.21 10.93 16.69
N THR A 70 -21.73 11.97 16.04
CA THR A 70 -20.94 12.90 15.23
C THR A 70 -21.49 14.30 15.43
N ALA A 71 -20.64 15.27 15.80
CA ALA A 71 -21.04 16.65 16.04
C ALA A 71 -19.90 17.62 15.69
N GLU A 72 -20.16 18.91 15.82
CA GLU A 72 -19.18 19.97 15.72
C GLU A 72 -18.48 20.19 17.05
N LEU A 73 -17.20 20.61 17.03
CA LEU A 73 -16.45 21.14 18.17
C LEU A 73 -16.26 22.63 17.99
N ILE A 74 -16.52 23.41 19.03
CA ILE A 74 -16.43 24.87 19.04
C ILE A 74 -15.44 25.29 20.11
N PHE A 75 -14.49 26.13 19.74
CA PHE A 75 -13.43 26.65 20.63
C PHE A 75 -13.51 28.16 20.68
N ASN A 76 -13.87 28.71 21.85
CA ASN A 76 -13.96 30.14 22.14
C ASN A 76 -13.02 30.48 23.28
N ASP A 77 -11.83 30.99 22.96
CA ASP A 77 -10.77 31.32 23.90
C ASP A 77 -10.43 30.19 24.89
N VAL A 78 -10.41 28.96 24.39
CA VAL A 78 -10.08 27.77 25.21
C VAL A 78 -8.62 27.83 25.63
N LYS A 79 -8.37 27.85 26.92
CA LYS A 79 -7.01 27.83 27.47
C LYS A 79 -6.51 26.41 27.58
N VAL A 80 -5.49 26.09 26.82
CA VAL A 80 -4.83 24.79 26.77
C VAL A 80 -3.47 24.93 27.42
N PRO A 81 -3.16 24.22 28.53
CA PRO A 81 -1.85 24.25 29.16
C PRO A 81 -0.73 23.93 28.17
N LYS A 82 0.44 24.52 28.33
CA LYS A 82 1.57 24.36 27.42
C LYS A 82 2.05 22.91 27.34
N GLU A 83 1.96 22.16 28.44
CA GLU A 83 2.29 20.74 28.55
C GLU A 83 1.36 19.84 27.75
N ASN A 84 0.19 20.32 27.35
CA ASN A 84 -0.76 19.59 26.50
C ASN A 84 -0.44 19.70 24.99
N LEU A 85 0.65 20.37 24.62
CA LEU A 85 1.19 20.32 23.27
C LEU A 85 1.74 18.92 23.00
N LEU A 86 1.20 18.23 22.01
CA LEU A 86 1.65 16.90 21.60
C LEU A 86 2.85 17.03 20.64
N GLY A 87 4.02 16.60 21.08
CA GLY A 87 5.27 16.78 20.36
C GLY A 87 5.81 18.20 20.45
N LYS A 88 6.12 18.83 19.32
CA LYS A 88 6.62 20.19 19.20
C LYS A 88 5.70 21.05 18.33
N GLU A 89 5.78 22.37 18.46
CA GLU A 89 5.13 23.24 17.49
C GLU A 89 5.55 22.91 16.07
N GLY A 90 4.57 22.84 15.16
CA GLY A 90 4.78 22.47 13.76
C GLY A 90 4.78 20.97 13.46
N ASP A 91 4.78 20.10 14.46
CA ASP A 91 4.73 18.62 14.26
C ASP A 91 3.30 18.10 13.97
N GLY A 92 2.26 18.92 14.13
CA GLY A 92 0.86 18.48 14.04
C GLY A 92 0.51 17.79 12.73
N PHE A 93 0.97 18.31 11.59
CA PHE A 93 0.71 17.69 10.31
C PHE A 93 1.39 16.31 10.17
N LYS A 94 2.60 16.16 10.70
CA LYS A 94 3.33 14.88 10.71
C LYS A 94 2.59 13.85 11.57
N ILE A 95 2.12 14.27 12.76
CA ILE A 95 1.33 13.43 13.67
C ILE A 95 0.03 13.00 12.99
N ALA A 96 -0.69 13.93 12.34
CA ALA A 96 -1.91 13.63 11.62
C ALA A 96 -1.69 12.58 10.50
N MET A 97 -0.64 12.74 9.70
CA MET A 97 -0.35 11.79 8.61
C MET A 97 -0.02 10.39 9.12
N ALA A 98 0.80 10.29 10.17
CA ALA A 98 1.14 9.01 10.78
C ALA A 98 -0.10 8.30 11.37
N THR A 99 -1.00 9.06 12.00
CA THR A 99 -2.27 8.55 12.54
C THR A 99 -3.20 8.06 11.42
N LEU A 100 -3.32 8.86 10.34
CA LEU A 100 -4.17 8.53 9.20
C LEU A 100 -3.70 7.27 8.46
N ASP A 101 -2.39 7.04 8.33
CA ASP A 101 -1.87 5.82 7.70
C ASP A 101 -2.35 4.55 8.44
N GLY A 102 -2.36 4.57 9.78
CA GLY A 102 -2.93 3.49 10.60
C GLY A 102 -4.46 3.42 10.53
N GLY A 103 -5.13 4.57 10.56
CA GLY A 103 -6.59 4.70 10.48
C GLY A 103 -7.16 4.12 9.19
N ARG A 104 -6.48 4.28 8.06
CA ARG A 104 -6.89 3.72 6.76
C ARG A 104 -7.03 2.20 6.79
N ILE A 105 -6.16 1.48 7.48
CA ILE A 105 -6.27 0.02 7.66
C ILE A 105 -7.55 -0.31 8.42
N GLY A 106 -7.85 0.43 9.50
CA GLY A 106 -9.08 0.25 10.28
C GLY A 106 -10.36 0.46 9.47
N ILE A 107 -10.39 1.53 8.66
CA ILE A 107 -11.55 1.80 7.78
C ILE A 107 -11.67 0.78 6.65
N ALA A 108 -10.56 0.31 6.10
CA ALA A 108 -10.58 -0.78 5.13
C ALA A 108 -11.17 -2.06 5.73
N ALA A 109 -10.80 -2.39 6.97
CA ALA A 109 -11.35 -3.54 7.69
C ALA A 109 -12.84 -3.37 8.00
N GLN A 110 -13.28 -2.17 8.39
CA GLN A 110 -14.70 -1.85 8.59
C GLN A 110 -15.50 -2.02 7.30
N ALA A 111 -15.02 -1.47 6.18
CA ALA A 111 -15.66 -1.59 4.88
C ALA A 111 -15.77 -3.06 4.44
N LEU A 112 -14.70 -3.84 4.60
CA LEU A 112 -14.70 -5.28 4.35
C LEU A 112 -15.72 -6.01 5.23
N GLY A 113 -15.81 -5.67 6.53
CA GLY A 113 -16.77 -6.30 7.46
C GLY A 113 -18.21 -6.06 7.06
N ILE A 114 -18.55 -4.81 6.68
CA ILE A 114 -19.89 -4.45 6.17
C ILE A 114 -20.21 -5.24 4.89
N ALA A 115 -19.28 -5.26 3.94
CA ALA A 115 -19.44 -5.96 2.67
C ALA A 115 -19.56 -7.49 2.87
N GLN A 116 -18.77 -8.07 3.76
CA GLN A 116 -18.82 -9.48 4.11
C GLN A 116 -20.18 -9.86 4.68
N GLY A 117 -20.69 -9.11 5.66
CA GLY A 117 -22.02 -9.37 6.24
C GLY A 117 -23.14 -9.26 5.21
N ALA A 118 -23.09 -8.28 4.31
CA ALA A 118 -24.05 -8.12 3.23
C ALA A 118 -24.02 -9.30 2.24
N TYR A 119 -22.80 -9.74 1.88
CA TYR A 119 -22.59 -10.92 1.03
C TYR A 119 -23.14 -12.20 1.67
N GLU A 120 -22.83 -12.46 2.94
CA GLU A 120 -23.30 -13.66 3.64
C GLU A 120 -24.81 -13.70 3.73
N SER A 121 -25.45 -12.57 4.08
CA SER A 121 -26.91 -12.44 4.10
C SER A 121 -27.53 -12.70 2.72
N ALA A 122 -26.93 -12.14 1.65
CA ALA A 122 -27.43 -12.33 0.28
C ALA A 122 -27.23 -13.77 -0.21
N LEU A 123 -26.12 -14.41 0.15
CA LEU A 123 -25.83 -15.80 -0.20
C LEU A 123 -26.89 -16.74 0.43
N GLU A 124 -27.16 -16.63 1.73
CA GLU A 124 -28.14 -17.47 2.41
C GLU A 124 -29.56 -17.21 1.86
N TYR A 125 -29.97 -15.95 1.77
CA TYR A 125 -31.28 -15.60 1.18
C TYR A 125 -31.44 -16.19 -0.23
N SER A 126 -30.41 -16.17 -1.05
CA SER A 126 -30.47 -16.67 -2.43
C SER A 126 -30.65 -18.21 -2.53
N LYS A 127 -30.22 -18.96 -1.51
CA LYS A 127 -30.43 -20.40 -1.40
C LYS A 127 -31.85 -20.76 -0.94
N GLU A 128 -32.46 -19.91 -0.14
CA GLU A 128 -33.79 -20.15 0.43
C GLU A 128 -34.92 -19.61 -0.44
N ARG A 129 -34.73 -18.44 -1.02
CA ARG A 129 -35.75 -17.76 -1.83
C ARG A 129 -36.03 -18.51 -3.13
N VAL A 130 -37.28 -18.98 -3.32
CA VAL A 130 -37.68 -19.69 -4.52
C VAL A 130 -38.42 -18.74 -5.48
N GLN A 131 -37.98 -18.70 -6.73
CA GLN A 131 -38.68 -18.10 -7.88
C GLN A 131 -38.48 -18.96 -9.12
N PHE A 132 -39.44 -18.96 -10.04
CA PHE A 132 -39.39 -19.82 -11.24
C PHE A 132 -39.15 -21.30 -10.92
N GLY A 133 -39.77 -21.78 -9.82
CA GLY A 133 -39.72 -23.18 -9.40
C GLY A 133 -38.41 -23.69 -8.77
N LYS A 134 -37.42 -22.81 -8.50
CA LYS A 134 -36.14 -23.17 -7.91
C LYS A 134 -35.56 -22.04 -7.06
N PRO A 135 -34.60 -22.34 -6.15
CA PRO A 135 -33.85 -21.28 -5.45
C PRO A 135 -33.24 -20.28 -6.43
N ILE A 136 -33.28 -19.01 -6.09
CA ILE A 136 -32.76 -17.95 -6.99
C ILE A 136 -31.25 -18.09 -7.24
N ALA A 137 -30.50 -18.70 -6.32
CA ALA A 137 -29.08 -19.04 -6.50
C ALA A 137 -28.83 -19.96 -7.70
N ALA A 138 -29.83 -20.74 -8.15
CA ALA A 138 -29.72 -21.61 -9.33
C ALA A 138 -29.80 -20.83 -10.67
N GLN A 139 -30.07 -19.53 -10.64
CA GLN A 139 -29.99 -18.65 -11.80
C GLN A 139 -28.54 -18.28 -12.08
N GLN A 140 -28.02 -18.58 -13.27
CA GLN A 140 -26.60 -18.41 -13.61
C GLN A 140 -26.10 -16.96 -13.39
N SER A 141 -26.88 -15.95 -13.78
CA SER A 141 -26.53 -14.56 -13.60
C SER A 141 -26.34 -14.17 -12.12
N LEU A 142 -27.15 -14.76 -11.24
CA LEU A 142 -27.07 -14.53 -9.80
C LEU A 142 -25.89 -15.28 -9.18
N ALA A 143 -25.65 -16.51 -9.62
CA ALA A 143 -24.50 -17.28 -9.21
C ALA A 143 -23.16 -16.60 -9.59
N PHE A 144 -23.07 -16.00 -10.78
CA PHE A 144 -21.92 -15.22 -11.20
C PHE A 144 -21.72 -13.97 -10.34
N LYS A 145 -22.78 -13.26 -10.05
CA LYS A 145 -22.75 -12.10 -9.15
C LYS A 145 -22.20 -12.47 -7.76
N LEU A 146 -22.65 -13.56 -7.18
CA LEU A 146 -22.14 -14.06 -5.90
C LEU A 146 -20.66 -14.45 -5.97
N ALA A 147 -20.21 -15.07 -7.07
CA ALA A 147 -18.81 -15.40 -7.29
C ALA A 147 -17.93 -14.14 -7.39
N ASP A 148 -18.40 -13.11 -8.09
CA ASP A 148 -17.69 -11.83 -8.20
C ASP A 148 -17.60 -11.12 -6.84
N MET A 149 -18.68 -11.09 -6.06
CA MET A 149 -18.69 -10.54 -4.70
C MET A 149 -17.68 -11.26 -3.81
N ALA A 150 -17.68 -12.58 -3.80
CA ALA A 150 -16.72 -13.39 -3.02
C ALA A 150 -15.26 -13.11 -3.40
N THR A 151 -15.00 -12.99 -4.70
CA THR A 151 -13.66 -12.68 -5.23
C THR A 151 -13.19 -11.31 -4.79
N LYS A 152 -14.02 -10.28 -4.92
CA LYS A 152 -13.74 -8.90 -4.48
C LYS A 152 -13.42 -8.83 -2.99
N LEU A 153 -14.23 -9.50 -2.15
CA LEU A 153 -14.00 -9.57 -0.70
C LEU A 153 -12.65 -10.19 -0.36
N ARG A 154 -12.28 -11.27 -1.07
CA ARG A 154 -10.99 -11.92 -0.86
C ARG A 154 -9.80 -11.04 -1.26
N CYS A 155 -9.90 -10.33 -2.38
CA CYS A 155 -8.89 -9.36 -2.80
C CYS A 155 -8.73 -8.23 -1.77
N ALA A 156 -9.84 -7.67 -1.27
CA ALA A 156 -9.82 -6.64 -0.24
C ALA A 156 -9.12 -7.12 1.04
N ARG A 157 -9.42 -8.35 1.48
CA ARG A 157 -8.81 -8.96 2.67
C ARG A 157 -7.30 -9.09 2.52
N PHE A 158 -6.80 -9.51 1.37
CA PHE A 158 -5.36 -9.60 1.13
C PHE A 158 -4.67 -8.24 1.17
N LEU A 159 -5.28 -7.20 0.60
CA LEU A 159 -4.74 -5.84 0.68
C LEU A 159 -4.67 -5.32 2.12
N ILE A 160 -5.72 -5.56 2.91
CA ILE A 160 -5.77 -5.16 4.32
C ILE A 160 -4.70 -5.88 5.14
N TYR A 161 -4.58 -7.19 4.99
CA TYR A 161 -3.60 -7.98 5.74
C TYR A 161 -2.18 -7.62 5.33
N SER A 162 -1.93 -7.38 4.04
CA SER A 162 -0.62 -6.91 3.57
C SER A 162 -0.22 -5.57 4.20
N ALA A 163 -1.15 -4.62 4.29
CA ALA A 163 -0.89 -3.33 4.93
C ALA A 163 -0.68 -3.48 6.46
N ALA A 164 -1.47 -4.35 7.11
CA ALA A 164 -1.35 -4.62 8.54
C ALA A 164 -0.02 -5.31 8.89
N GLU A 165 0.41 -6.28 8.09
CA GLU A 165 1.70 -6.97 8.25
C GLU A 165 2.88 -6.01 8.14
N LEU A 166 2.87 -5.12 7.14
CA LEU A 166 3.91 -4.09 7.00
C LEU A 166 3.96 -3.16 8.23
N LYS A 167 2.79 -2.76 8.74
CA LYS A 167 2.70 -1.95 9.96
C LYS A 167 3.28 -2.68 11.18
N GLU A 168 2.93 -3.96 11.37
CA GLU A 168 3.41 -4.79 12.48
C GLU A 168 4.94 -4.94 12.45
N HIS A 169 5.51 -5.06 11.25
CA HIS A 169 6.95 -5.13 11.05
C HIS A 169 7.65 -3.77 11.01
N HIS A 170 6.96 -2.67 11.33
CA HIS A 170 7.49 -1.31 11.29
C HIS A 170 8.09 -0.93 9.92
N GLU A 171 7.57 -1.55 8.84
CA GLU A 171 7.94 -1.18 7.46
C GLU A 171 7.02 -0.04 6.97
N PRO A 172 7.45 0.74 5.95
CA PRO A 172 6.59 1.75 5.33
C PRO A 172 5.34 1.10 4.71
N TYR A 173 4.16 1.55 5.12
CA TYR A 173 2.85 0.98 4.71
C TYR A 173 1.85 2.02 4.20
N GLY A 174 2.25 3.28 4.05
CA GLY A 174 1.36 4.37 3.65
C GLY A 174 0.68 4.16 2.29
N MET A 175 1.38 3.60 1.31
CA MET A 175 0.81 3.27 0.00
C MET A 175 -0.16 2.08 0.10
N GLU A 176 0.23 1.02 0.77
CA GLU A 176 -0.56 -0.19 0.94
C GLU A 176 -1.83 0.07 1.76
N SER A 177 -1.75 0.90 2.80
CA SER A 177 -2.93 1.33 3.58
C SER A 177 -3.91 2.14 2.74
N ALA A 178 -3.41 3.03 1.88
CA ALA A 178 -4.24 3.78 0.94
C ALA A 178 -4.89 2.87 -0.12
N MET A 179 -4.15 1.89 -0.66
CA MET A 179 -4.69 0.89 -1.60
C MET A 179 -5.78 0.04 -0.93
N ALA A 180 -5.53 -0.44 0.29
CA ALA A 180 -6.48 -1.25 1.05
C ALA A 180 -7.78 -0.47 1.32
N LYS A 181 -7.67 0.77 1.81
CA LYS A 181 -8.82 1.64 2.10
C LYS A 181 -9.63 1.95 0.85
N MET A 182 -8.99 2.35 -0.22
CA MET A 182 -9.63 2.68 -1.48
C MET A 182 -10.39 1.47 -2.03
N TYR A 183 -9.72 0.34 -2.20
CA TYR A 183 -10.32 -0.84 -2.79
C TYR A 183 -11.44 -1.42 -1.92
N ALA A 184 -11.21 -1.60 -0.61
CA ALA A 184 -12.21 -2.16 0.29
C ALA A 184 -13.47 -1.31 0.36
N SER A 185 -13.35 0.02 0.39
CA SER A 185 -14.50 0.91 0.44
C SER A 185 -15.25 1.02 -0.91
N ASP A 186 -14.55 0.97 -2.04
CA ASP A 186 -15.20 0.93 -3.37
C ASP A 186 -16.01 -0.37 -3.51
N ILE A 187 -15.41 -1.54 -3.20
CA ILE A 187 -16.13 -2.81 -3.31
C ILE A 187 -17.25 -2.97 -2.27
N ALA A 188 -17.13 -2.31 -1.11
CA ALA A 188 -18.19 -2.37 -0.11
C ALA A 188 -19.50 -1.76 -0.62
N LEU A 189 -19.44 -0.67 -1.37
CA LEU A 189 -20.61 -0.10 -2.04
C LEU A 189 -21.18 -1.04 -3.11
N GLU A 190 -20.31 -1.65 -3.93
CA GLU A 190 -20.75 -2.58 -4.96
C GLU A 190 -21.42 -3.82 -4.36
N VAL A 191 -20.79 -4.45 -3.37
CA VAL A 191 -21.29 -5.67 -2.73
C VAL A 191 -22.59 -5.42 -1.96
N THR A 192 -22.68 -4.31 -1.21
CA THR A 192 -23.90 -3.97 -0.48
C THR A 192 -25.05 -3.60 -1.42
N ASN A 193 -24.76 -2.90 -2.52
CA ASN A 193 -25.74 -2.65 -3.58
C ASN A 193 -26.28 -3.95 -4.19
N ASP A 194 -25.38 -4.86 -4.51
CA ASP A 194 -25.76 -6.17 -5.07
C ASP A 194 -26.53 -7.03 -4.07
N ALA A 195 -26.20 -6.95 -2.78
CA ALA A 195 -26.95 -7.63 -1.73
C ALA A 195 -28.40 -7.11 -1.65
N VAL A 196 -28.61 -5.80 -1.64
CA VAL A 196 -29.97 -5.22 -1.70
C VAL A 196 -30.71 -5.68 -2.96
N GLN A 197 -30.03 -5.71 -4.10
CA GLN A 197 -30.63 -6.16 -5.37
C GLN A 197 -31.03 -7.65 -5.33
N ILE A 198 -30.22 -8.52 -4.71
CA ILE A 198 -30.53 -9.96 -4.54
C ILE A 198 -31.78 -10.16 -3.67
N PHE A 199 -31.93 -9.36 -2.61
CA PHE A 199 -33.12 -9.36 -1.76
C PHE A 199 -34.37 -8.78 -2.45
N GLY A 200 -34.17 -7.98 -3.52
CA GLY A 200 -35.26 -7.34 -4.23
C GLY A 200 -36.05 -6.35 -3.34
N GLY A 201 -37.37 -6.30 -3.48
CA GLY A 201 -38.21 -5.41 -2.70
C GLY A 201 -38.07 -5.56 -1.19
N THR A 202 -37.83 -6.76 -0.69
CA THR A 202 -37.54 -7.02 0.73
C THR A 202 -36.29 -6.27 1.21
N GLY A 203 -35.21 -6.31 0.42
CA GLY A 203 -33.97 -5.63 0.76
C GLY A 203 -34.03 -4.10 0.76
N PHE A 204 -35.06 -3.53 0.17
CA PHE A 204 -35.29 -2.08 0.12
C PHE A 204 -36.10 -1.53 1.33
N LEU A 205 -36.61 -2.40 2.17
CA LEU A 205 -37.40 -2.02 3.34
C LEU A 205 -36.47 -1.60 4.50
N LYS A 206 -36.82 -0.47 5.15
CA LYS A 206 -36.16 -0.07 6.41
C LYS A 206 -36.30 -1.16 7.46
N GLY A 207 -35.21 -1.41 8.19
CA GLY A 207 -35.14 -2.47 9.19
C GLY A 207 -34.50 -3.76 8.67
N MET A 208 -34.29 -3.88 7.36
CA MET A 208 -33.50 -4.97 6.79
C MET A 208 -32.01 -4.67 6.92
N ASP A 209 -31.22 -5.69 7.29
CA ASP A 209 -29.79 -5.53 7.50
C ASP A 209 -29.03 -5.10 6.23
N VAL A 210 -29.39 -5.63 5.07
CA VAL A 210 -28.75 -5.27 3.80
C VAL A 210 -29.01 -3.80 3.41
N GLU A 211 -30.20 -3.26 3.71
CA GLU A 211 -30.52 -1.84 3.53
C GLU A 211 -29.64 -0.96 4.42
N ARG A 212 -29.50 -1.32 5.70
CA ARG A 212 -28.65 -0.62 6.66
C ARG A 212 -27.17 -0.69 6.23
N MET A 213 -26.67 -1.88 5.86
CA MET A 213 -25.30 -2.08 5.42
C MET A 213 -24.96 -1.25 4.18
N TYR A 214 -25.90 -1.10 3.24
CA TYR A 214 -25.72 -0.23 2.08
C TYR A 214 -25.53 1.25 2.46
N ARG A 215 -26.36 1.75 3.39
CA ARG A 215 -26.20 3.12 3.91
C ARG A 215 -24.90 3.29 4.70
N ASP A 216 -24.53 2.31 5.51
CA ASP A 216 -23.34 2.32 6.35
C ASP A 216 -22.07 2.28 5.51
N ALA A 217 -22.06 1.53 4.41
CA ALA A 217 -20.90 1.42 3.52
C ALA A 217 -20.49 2.75 2.90
N LYS A 218 -21.45 3.68 2.66
CA LYS A 218 -21.17 4.92 1.92
C LYS A 218 -20.10 5.79 2.58
N ILE A 219 -20.09 5.91 3.89
CA ILE A 219 -19.11 6.77 4.58
C ILE A 219 -17.68 6.30 4.41
N THR A 220 -17.45 4.99 4.18
CA THR A 220 -16.11 4.42 4.08
C THR A 220 -15.31 4.94 2.90
N THR A 221 -15.98 5.47 1.85
CA THR A 221 -15.33 6.14 0.72
C THR A 221 -14.97 7.60 0.99
N ILE A 222 -15.43 8.18 2.11
CA ILE A 222 -15.36 9.63 2.39
C ILE A 222 -14.37 9.93 3.51
N TYR A 223 -14.57 9.33 4.70
CA TYR A 223 -13.72 9.65 5.86
C TYR A 223 -12.37 8.94 5.82
N GLU A 224 -11.46 9.32 6.75
CA GLU A 224 -10.03 8.94 6.74
C GLU A 224 -9.32 9.27 5.39
N GLY A 225 -9.79 10.35 4.77
CA GLY A 225 -9.42 10.76 3.42
C GLY A 225 -10.27 10.11 2.34
N THR A 226 -10.86 10.92 1.46
CA THR A 226 -11.70 10.42 0.37
C THR A 226 -10.92 9.47 -0.54
N ASN A 227 -11.62 8.65 -1.33
CA ASN A 227 -10.94 7.73 -2.26
C ASN A 227 -10.14 8.46 -3.35
N GLU A 228 -10.47 9.72 -3.65
CA GLU A 228 -9.65 10.62 -4.48
C GLU A 228 -8.31 10.94 -3.79
N ILE A 229 -8.34 11.22 -2.48
CA ILE A 229 -7.10 11.45 -1.70
C ILE A 229 -6.27 10.17 -1.61
N GLN A 230 -6.89 8.98 -1.46
CA GLN A 230 -6.13 7.73 -1.51
C GLN A 230 -5.39 7.59 -2.85
N ARG A 231 -6.05 7.93 -3.98
CA ARG A 231 -5.40 7.92 -5.30
C ARG A 231 -4.24 8.90 -5.39
N VAL A 232 -4.35 10.09 -4.77
CA VAL A 232 -3.24 11.05 -4.68
C VAL A 232 -2.08 10.46 -3.87
N VAL A 233 -2.36 9.82 -2.73
CA VAL A 233 -1.32 9.17 -1.90
C VAL A 233 -0.63 8.06 -2.68
N ILE A 234 -1.36 7.14 -3.28
CA ILE A 234 -0.82 6.05 -4.09
C ILE A 234 0.02 6.59 -5.24
N ALA A 235 -0.52 7.54 -6.00
CA ALA A 235 0.18 8.15 -7.13
C ALA A 235 1.49 8.84 -6.69
N SER A 236 1.49 9.52 -5.56
CA SER A 236 2.69 10.18 -5.04
C SER A 236 3.81 9.20 -4.68
N HIS A 237 3.48 8.00 -4.22
CA HIS A 237 4.46 6.94 -3.94
C HIS A 237 4.98 6.30 -5.24
N LEU A 238 4.12 6.09 -6.22
CA LEU A 238 4.48 5.46 -7.50
C LEU A 238 5.27 6.40 -8.42
N ILE A 239 4.84 7.65 -8.52
CA ILE A 239 5.38 8.62 -9.48
C ILE A 239 6.53 9.42 -8.84
N GLY A 240 6.49 9.61 -7.52
CA GLY A 240 7.41 10.48 -6.80
C GLY A 240 7.14 11.96 -7.09
N LYS A 241 8.06 12.84 -6.68
CA LYS A 241 7.96 14.27 -6.94
C LYS A 241 8.38 14.58 -8.39
N ILE A 242 7.42 14.88 -9.24
CA ILE A 242 7.71 15.48 -10.55
C ILE A 242 8.09 16.94 -10.30
N SER A 243 9.34 17.31 -10.57
CA SER A 243 9.76 18.71 -10.56
C SER A 243 9.03 19.43 -11.69
N LYS A 244 8.24 20.45 -11.36
CA LYS A 244 7.77 21.42 -12.37
C LYS A 244 9.01 22.04 -13.01
N GLY A 245 9.06 22.05 -14.33
CA GLY A 245 10.18 22.57 -15.12
C GLY A 245 10.67 23.93 -14.60
N SER A 246 11.95 24.07 -14.62
CA SER A 246 12.85 25.18 -14.30
C SER A 246 12.23 26.57 -14.05
N GLY A 247 12.12 26.92 -12.78
CA GLY A 247 12.26 28.28 -12.29
C GLY A 247 13.36 28.24 -11.23
N SER A 248 14.42 29.00 -11.44
CA SER A 248 15.61 29.07 -10.60
C SER A 248 15.28 29.38 -9.14
N GLY A 249 15.60 28.47 -8.25
CA GLY A 249 15.50 28.66 -6.80
C GLY A 249 16.11 27.48 -6.07
N SER A 250 17.25 27.67 -5.46
CA SER A 250 17.96 26.67 -4.68
C SER A 250 17.07 26.14 -3.55
N ARG A 251 16.76 24.85 -3.56
CA ARG A 251 16.13 24.13 -2.44
C ARG A 251 17.08 23.07 -1.92
N SER A 252 17.40 23.17 -0.63
CA SER A 252 18.11 22.14 0.11
C SER A 252 17.44 20.78 -0.06
N VAL A 253 18.18 19.84 -0.60
CA VAL A 253 17.76 18.46 -0.86
C VAL A 253 17.76 17.73 0.47
N ALA A 254 16.60 17.21 0.91
CA ALA A 254 16.55 16.16 1.92
C ALA A 254 17.37 14.96 1.40
N LYS A 255 18.27 14.43 2.24
CA LYS A 255 19.11 13.28 1.89
C LYS A 255 18.25 12.14 1.37
N LYS A 256 18.35 11.87 0.06
CA LYS A 256 17.91 10.62 -0.56
C LYS A 256 18.63 9.45 0.12
N PRO A 257 17.99 8.26 0.25
CA PRO A 257 18.77 7.05 0.37
C PRO A 257 19.79 7.06 -0.79
N ALA A 258 21.03 6.68 -0.50
CA ALA A 258 22.13 6.78 -1.46
C ALA A 258 21.69 6.29 -2.84
N PRO A 259 21.89 7.07 -3.91
CA PRO A 259 21.51 6.63 -5.24
C PRO A 259 22.24 5.32 -5.51
N ILE A 260 21.53 4.34 -6.08
CA ILE A 260 22.21 3.38 -6.93
C ILE A 260 22.90 4.24 -7.98
N THR A 261 24.19 4.51 -7.80
CA THR A 261 25.03 5.27 -8.73
C THR A 261 25.31 4.39 -9.93
N GLY A 262 24.29 4.14 -10.74
CA GLY A 262 24.39 3.43 -11.99
C GLY A 262 23.49 4.10 -13.01
N VAL A 263 24.04 4.49 -14.14
CA VAL A 263 23.30 4.95 -15.31
C VAL A 263 22.38 3.80 -15.72
N ARG A 264 21.06 3.96 -15.54
CA ARG A 264 20.08 2.99 -16.07
C ARG A 264 20.10 3.11 -17.59
N LYS A 265 20.91 2.32 -18.25
CA LYS A 265 20.84 2.14 -19.68
C LYS A 265 19.80 1.09 -20.01
N ARG A 266 18.81 1.42 -20.83
CA ARG A 266 17.85 0.47 -21.37
C ARG A 266 18.27 0.15 -22.79
N GLN A 267 18.84 -1.03 -23.00
CA GLN A 267 19.16 -1.57 -24.30
C GLN A 267 18.33 -2.83 -24.55
N LEU A 268 17.60 -2.88 -25.66
CA LEU A 268 16.75 -4.01 -26.02
C LEU A 268 17.37 -4.73 -27.23
N PHE A 269 17.70 -6.00 -27.02
CA PHE A 269 18.18 -6.89 -28.08
C PHE A 269 16.98 -7.68 -28.64
N ARG A 270 16.29 -7.13 -29.64
CA ARG A 270 15.05 -7.72 -30.20
C ARG A 270 15.28 -8.62 -31.39
N ASP A 271 16.29 -8.33 -32.22
CA ASP A 271 16.51 -8.99 -33.50
C ASP A 271 17.62 -10.02 -33.42
N GLY A 272 17.54 -11.07 -34.25
CA GLY A 272 18.53 -12.15 -34.35
C GLY A 272 18.24 -13.37 -33.47
N ALA A 273 19.03 -14.43 -33.68
CA ALA A 273 18.97 -15.64 -32.91
C ALA A 273 19.46 -15.42 -31.46
N SER A 274 19.09 -16.30 -30.52
CA SER A 274 19.46 -16.18 -29.10
C SER A 274 20.97 -16.06 -28.90
N LYS A 275 21.77 -16.72 -29.73
CA LYS A 275 23.23 -16.66 -29.69
C LYS A 275 23.76 -15.25 -30.00
N ASP A 276 23.19 -14.60 -30.97
CA ASP A 276 23.58 -13.24 -31.41
C ASP A 276 23.20 -12.21 -30.35
N LYS A 277 22.06 -12.39 -29.69
CA LYS A 277 21.60 -11.54 -28.56
C LYS A 277 22.54 -11.64 -27.37
N VAL A 278 23.01 -12.83 -27.05
CA VAL A 278 23.98 -13.05 -25.96
C VAL A 278 25.32 -12.39 -26.32
N ALA A 279 25.79 -12.55 -27.56
CA ALA A 279 27.04 -11.92 -28.02
C ALA A 279 26.93 -10.37 -27.95
N ALA A 280 25.83 -9.80 -28.41
CA ALA A 280 25.58 -8.36 -28.33
C ALA A 280 25.51 -7.85 -26.89
N LEU A 281 24.91 -8.60 -25.96
CA LEU A 281 24.89 -8.27 -24.54
C LEU A 281 26.31 -8.28 -23.94
N VAL A 282 27.11 -9.31 -24.21
CA VAL A 282 28.49 -9.41 -23.73
C VAL A 282 29.33 -8.23 -24.24
N GLU A 283 29.21 -7.86 -25.52
CA GLU A 283 29.90 -6.71 -26.09
C GLU A 283 29.46 -5.38 -25.47
N ALA A 284 28.17 -5.22 -25.18
CA ALA A 284 27.65 -4.03 -24.50
C ALA A 284 28.23 -3.92 -23.07
N LEU A 285 28.31 -5.03 -22.34
CA LEU A 285 28.88 -5.07 -21.00
C LEU A 285 30.39 -4.82 -20.99
N LYS A 286 31.13 -5.30 -21.98
CA LYS A 286 32.57 -4.97 -22.16
C LYS A 286 32.76 -3.46 -22.37
N LYS A 287 31.92 -2.82 -23.20
CA LYS A 287 31.93 -1.37 -23.40
C LYS A 287 31.62 -0.58 -22.11
N ASP A 288 30.85 -1.16 -21.21
CA ASP A 288 30.54 -0.59 -19.89
C ASP A 288 31.62 -0.90 -18.83
N GLY A 289 32.78 -1.50 -19.21
CA GLY A 289 33.93 -1.72 -18.37
C GLY A 289 34.01 -3.06 -17.64
N HIS A 290 33.10 -4.01 -17.98
CA HIS A 290 33.19 -5.37 -17.41
C HIS A 290 34.23 -6.22 -18.14
N ASP A 291 35.25 -6.72 -17.39
CA ASP A 291 36.26 -7.64 -17.91
C ASP A 291 35.80 -9.08 -17.71
N PHE A 292 35.76 -9.85 -18.80
CA PHE A 292 35.43 -11.29 -18.82
C PHE A 292 36.62 -12.20 -19.09
N THR A 293 37.82 -11.67 -19.09
CA THR A 293 39.04 -12.45 -19.34
C THR A 293 39.38 -13.40 -18.20
N VAL A 294 39.03 -13.04 -16.96
CA VAL A 294 39.19 -13.89 -15.78
C VAL A 294 37.83 -14.47 -15.39
N GLY A 295 37.63 -15.75 -15.66
CA GLY A 295 36.40 -16.49 -15.25
C GLY A 295 36.51 -17.02 -13.84
N ILE A 296 35.36 -17.09 -13.15
CA ILE A 296 35.23 -17.79 -11.88
C ILE A 296 34.50 -19.13 -12.09
N PRO A 297 34.76 -20.17 -11.28
CA PRO A 297 34.04 -21.42 -11.34
C PRO A 297 32.51 -21.20 -11.18
N MET A 298 31.70 -21.90 -11.98
CA MET A 298 30.23 -21.76 -11.93
C MET A 298 29.61 -22.15 -10.59
N ASP A 299 30.33 -22.96 -9.81
CA ASP A 299 29.95 -23.42 -8.47
C ASP A 299 30.48 -22.54 -7.33
N THR A 300 31.17 -21.45 -7.64
CA THR A 300 31.56 -20.47 -6.63
C THR A 300 30.38 -20.04 -5.76
N PRO A 301 30.50 -20.01 -4.42
CA PRO A 301 29.42 -19.55 -3.56
C PRO A 301 28.94 -18.15 -3.95
N ILE A 302 27.61 -17.93 -3.98
CA ILE A 302 26.99 -16.68 -4.48
C ILE A 302 27.52 -15.44 -3.75
N ASN A 303 27.71 -15.55 -2.43
CA ASN A 303 28.20 -14.46 -1.58
C ASN A 303 29.70 -14.17 -1.73
N GLN A 304 30.43 -14.98 -2.50
CA GLN A 304 31.84 -14.82 -2.81
C GLN A 304 32.09 -14.56 -4.30
N ALA A 305 31.04 -14.68 -5.11
CA ALA A 305 31.15 -14.51 -6.56
C ALA A 305 31.14 -13.02 -6.94
N GLU A 306 32.05 -12.62 -7.81
CA GLU A 306 32.06 -11.27 -8.40
C GLU A 306 30.94 -11.09 -9.44
N ARG A 307 30.59 -12.18 -10.11
CA ARG A 307 29.56 -12.20 -11.18
C ARG A 307 28.65 -13.39 -11.01
N VAL A 308 27.35 -13.17 -11.24
CA VAL A 308 26.32 -14.21 -11.16
C VAL A 308 25.36 -14.12 -12.34
N VAL A 309 25.08 -15.26 -12.96
CA VAL A 309 23.97 -15.43 -13.89
C VAL A 309 22.89 -16.26 -13.20
N SER A 310 21.71 -15.72 -13.05
CA SER A 310 20.65 -16.31 -12.23
C SER A 310 19.40 -16.67 -13.04
N ALA A 311 18.90 -17.88 -12.81
CA ALA A 311 17.71 -18.41 -13.46
C ALA A 311 16.44 -18.13 -12.67
N GLY A 312 15.41 -17.58 -13.32
CA GLY A 312 14.07 -17.45 -12.78
C GLY A 312 13.09 -18.46 -13.36
N LYS A 313 11.86 -18.51 -12.82
CA LYS A 313 10.79 -19.40 -13.29
C LYS A 313 10.47 -19.18 -14.78
N GLY A 314 10.71 -17.98 -15.31
CA GLY A 314 10.48 -17.64 -16.72
C GLY A 314 11.36 -18.36 -17.72
N ILE A 315 12.41 -19.09 -17.29
CA ILE A 315 13.17 -19.95 -18.19
C ILE A 315 12.37 -21.20 -18.65
N GLY A 316 11.26 -21.52 -17.96
CA GLY A 316 10.36 -22.64 -18.28
C GLY A 316 10.95 -24.00 -17.92
N ASP A 317 11.39 -24.77 -18.91
CA ASP A 317 11.85 -26.16 -18.75
C ASP A 317 13.29 -26.25 -18.18
N LYS A 318 13.55 -27.34 -17.42
CA LYS A 318 14.87 -27.66 -16.88
C LYS A 318 15.96 -27.75 -17.95
N LYS A 319 15.66 -28.20 -19.15
CA LYS A 319 16.62 -28.23 -20.28
C LYS A 319 17.20 -26.86 -20.61
N ASN A 320 16.46 -25.78 -20.31
CA ASN A 320 16.90 -24.42 -20.55
C ASN A 320 17.96 -23.95 -19.53
N MET A 321 18.18 -24.69 -18.45
CA MET A 321 19.32 -24.44 -17.54
C MET A 321 20.68 -24.48 -18.25
N LYS A 322 20.77 -25.29 -19.33
CA LYS A 322 21.98 -25.34 -20.17
C LYS A 322 22.32 -23.99 -20.80
N LEU A 323 21.31 -23.19 -21.15
CA LEU A 323 21.52 -21.83 -21.67
C LEU A 323 22.07 -20.90 -20.59
N ILE A 324 21.58 -21.03 -19.35
CA ILE A 324 22.05 -20.28 -18.20
C ILE A 324 23.50 -20.61 -17.87
N GLU A 325 23.85 -21.90 -17.88
CA GLU A 325 25.22 -22.39 -17.67
C GLU A 325 26.18 -21.90 -18.77
N ASN A 326 25.73 -21.95 -20.03
CA ASN A 326 26.51 -21.43 -21.16
C ASN A 326 26.75 -19.91 -21.05
N LEU A 327 25.73 -19.15 -20.63
CA LEU A 327 25.85 -17.73 -20.40
C LEU A 327 26.77 -17.44 -19.21
N ALA A 328 26.64 -18.19 -18.11
CA ALA A 328 27.51 -18.06 -16.95
C ALA A 328 28.99 -18.36 -17.32
N LYS A 329 29.23 -19.40 -18.11
CA LYS A 329 30.58 -19.72 -18.62
C LYS A 329 31.13 -18.61 -19.49
N ALA A 330 30.32 -18.03 -20.40
CA ALA A 330 30.75 -16.95 -21.27
C ALA A 330 31.02 -15.65 -20.49
N ALA A 331 30.27 -15.40 -19.41
CA ALA A 331 30.44 -14.25 -18.53
C ALA A 331 31.50 -14.49 -17.41
N GLY A 332 32.11 -15.67 -17.34
CA GLY A 332 32.98 -16.02 -16.23
C GLY A 332 32.30 -15.87 -14.87
N ALA A 333 31.09 -16.35 -14.73
CA ALA A 333 30.17 -16.06 -13.63
C ALA A 333 29.69 -17.35 -12.94
N ALA A 334 29.34 -17.26 -11.67
CA ALA A 334 28.65 -18.32 -10.95
C ALA A 334 27.17 -18.44 -11.38
N VAL A 335 26.60 -19.63 -11.22
CA VAL A 335 25.16 -19.85 -11.50
C VAL A 335 24.36 -19.67 -10.24
N GLY A 336 23.37 -18.78 -10.27
CA GLY A 336 22.38 -18.55 -9.22
C GLY A 336 20.94 -18.90 -9.67
N SER A 337 19.99 -18.75 -8.78
CA SER A 337 18.56 -18.92 -9.11
C SER A 337 17.64 -18.12 -8.23
N SER A 338 16.40 -17.96 -8.69
CA SER A 338 15.29 -17.51 -7.85
C SER A 338 14.77 -18.65 -6.96
N ARG A 339 14.06 -18.30 -5.88
CA ARG A 339 13.48 -19.27 -4.94
C ARG A 339 12.65 -20.38 -5.63
N PRO A 340 11.71 -20.07 -6.55
CA PRO A 340 10.94 -21.11 -7.23
C PRO A 340 11.78 -22.12 -7.99
N VAL A 341 12.90 -21.70 -8.61
CA VAL A 341 13.77 -22.59 -9.38
C VAL A 341 14.54 -23.56 -8.49
N ALA A 342 15.02 -23.08 -7.32
CA ALA A 342 15.76 -23.92 -6.37
C ALA A 342 14.84 -24.77 -5.50
N GLU A 343 13.78 -24.18 -4.92
CA GLU A 343 12.93 -24.81 -3.90
C GLU A 343 11.80 -25.64 -4.50
N THR A 344 11.08 -25.08 -5.48
CA THR A 344 9.88 -25.72 -6.06
C THR A 344 10.23 -26.63 -7.23
N LEU A 345 10.97 -26.11 -8.21
CA LEU A 345 11.33 -26.86 -9.43
C LEU A 345 12.56 -27.77 -9.23
N LYS A 346 13.38 -27.47 -8.22
CA LYS A 346 14.59 -28.23 -7.87
C LYS A 346 15.57 -28.39 -9.04
N TYR A 347 15.69 -27.35 -9.88
CA TYR A 347 16.61 -27.34 -11.01
C TYR A 347 18.05 -27.17 -10.59
N VAL A 348 18.27 -26.47 -9.47
CA VAL A 348 19.58 -26.25 -8.81
C VAL A 348 19.44 -26.45 -7.29
N PRO A 349 20.56 -26.69 -6.56
CA PRO A 349 20.53 -26.78 -5.10
C PRO A 349 20.06 -25.47 -4.43
N LEU A 350 19.49 -25.59 -3.23
CA LEU A 350 19.06 -24.43 -2.42
C LEU A 350 20.18 -23.42 -2.12
N SER A 351 21.44 -23.89 -2.05
CA SER A 351 22.62 -23.03 -1.89
C SER A 351 22.82 -22.05 -3.05
N ARG A 352 22.10 -22.20 -4.16
CA ARG A 352 22.10 -21.31 -5.32
C ARG A 352 20.97 -20.30 -5.32
N TYR A 353 20.09 -20.36 -4.35
CA TYR A 353 18.97 -19.41 -4.26
C TYR A 353 19.46 -18.04 -3.80
N VAL A 354 19.12 -17.00 -4.58
CA VAL A 354 19.41 -15.59 -4.30
C VAL A 354 18.11 -14.88 -3.89
N GLY A 355 18.12 -14.19 -2.75
CA GLY A 355 16.94 -13.47 -2.26
C GLY A 355 17.02 -13.11 -0.78
N MET A 356 15.94 -12.59 -0.25
CA MET A 356 15.86 -12.10 1.13
C MET A 356 16.21 -13.18 2.18
N SER A 357 15.70 -14.41 2.00
CA SER A 357 15.97 -15.57 2.87
C SER A 357 16.99 -16.56 2.27
N GLY A 358 17.61 -16.22 1.13
CA GLY A 358 18.64 -16.99 0.46
C GLY A 358 20.00 -16.32 0.55
N GLN A 359 20.87 -16.67 -0.42
CA GLN A 359 22.17 -16.04 -0.54
C GLN A 359 22.05 -14.57 -0.93
N LYS A 360 22.96 -13.73 -0.44
CA LYS A 360 23.07 -12.33 -0.86
C LYS A 360 24.23 -12.16 -1.81
N PHE A 361 24.00 -11.40 -2.86
CA PHE A 361 25.01 -11.09 -3.86
C PHE A 361 25.42 -9.61 -3.73
N THR A 362 26.70 -9.37 -3.60
CA THR A 362 27.31 -8.03 -3.46
C THR A 362 28.40 -7.76 -4.49
N GLY A 363 28.50 -8.61 -5.52
CA GLY A 363 29.54 -8.52 -6.55
C GLY A 363 29.24 -7.47 -7.62
N ASN A 364 30.06 -7.51 -8.68
CA ASN A 364 30.10 -6.47 -9.70
C ASN A 364 29.01 -6.60 -10.77
N LEU A 365 28.56 -7.82 -11.10
CA LEU A 365 27.60 -8.05 -12.18
C LEU A 365 26.62 -9.16 -11.83
N TYR A 366 25.32 -8.84 -11.89
CA TYR A 366 24.23 -9.78 -11.74
C TYR A 366 23.36 -9.80 -13.00
N ILE A 367 23.26 -10.96 -13.66
CA ILE A 367 22.42 -11.15 -14.85
C ILE A 367 21.20 -12.00 -14.46
N ALA A 368 20.02 -11.43 -14.54
CA ALA A 368 18.75 -12.07 -14.21
C ALA A 368 18.05 -12.59 -15.47
N CYS A 369 17.92 -13.91 -15.62
CA CYS A 369 17.28 -14.54 -16.77
C CYS A 369 15.92 -15.12 -16.37
N GLY A 370 14.82 -14.55 -16.89
CA GLY A 370 13.46 -15.01 -16.59
C GLY A 370 13.05 -14.81 -15.13
N ILE A 371 13.60 -13.82 -14.44
CA ILE A 371 13.25 -13.45 -13.07
C ILE A 371 12.26 -12.28 -13.12
N SER A 372 11.13 -12.41 -12.43
CA SER A 372 10.03 -11.45 -12.45
C SER A 372 10.28 -10.15 -11.68
N GLY A 373 11.45 -9.97 -11.04
CA GLY A 373 11.74 -8.79 -10.23
C GLY A 373 10.99 -8.73 -8.89
N ALA A 374 10.56 -9.88 -8.36
CA ALA A 374 9.92 -9.94 -7.05
C ALA A 374 10.77 -9.30 -5.96
N THR A 375 10.17 -8.52 -5.08
CA THR A 375 10.82 -7.73 -4.01
C THR A 375 11.79 -8.56 -3.18
N GLN A 376 11.44 -9.81 -2.88
CA GLN A 376 12.26 -10.75 -2.12
C GLN A 376 13.57 -11.11 -2.85
N HIS A 377 13.54 -11.23 -4.18
CA HIS A 377 14.72 -11.47 -4.99
C HIS A 377 15.60 -10.20 -5.08
N LEU A 378 14.97 -9.05 -5.33
CA LEU A 378 15.65 -7.76 -5.40
C LEU A 378 16.39 -7.40 -4.10
N LYS A 379 15.84 -7.73 -2.94
CA LYS A 379 16.52 -7.56 -1.63
C LYS A 379 17.82 -8.40 -1.53
N GLY A 380 17.93 -9.50 -2.28
CA GLY A 380 19.13 -10.34 -2.33
C GLY A 380 20.25 -9.80 -3.22
N ILE A 381 19.95 -8.83 -4.09
CA ILE A 381 20.89 -8.29 -5.09
C ILE A 381 21.01 -6.76 -5.04
N LYS A 382 20.44 -6.13 -4.03
CA LYS A 382 20.39 -4.66 -3.91
C LYS A 382 21.76 -3.98 -3.89
N ASP A 383 22.78 -4.70 -3.46
CA ASP A 383 24.15 -4.21 -3.30
C ASP A 383 25.05 -4.59 -4.49
N ALA A 384 24.50 -5.19 -5.55
CA ALA A 384 25.23 -5.45 -6.80
C ALA A 384 25.55 -4.15 -7.55
N SER A 385 26.78 -4.04 -8.10
CA SER A 385 27.20 -2.84 -8.83
C SER A 385 26.46 -2.67 -10.15
N THR A 386 26.21 -3.76 -10.87
CA THR A 386 25.47 -3.79 -12.14
C THR A 386 24.45 -4.91 -12.14
N ILE A 387 23.21 -4.60 -12.51
CA ILE A 387 22.12 -5.58 -12.66
C ILE A 387 21.60 -5.51 -14.10
N VAL A 388 21.58 -6.66 -14.76
CA VAL A 388 20.99 -6.88 -16.09
C VAL A 388 19.80 -7.82 -15.93
N ALA A 389 18.60 -7.42 -16.46
CA ALA A 389 17.36 -8.18 -16.36
C ALA A 389 16.61 -8.25 -17.70
#